data_36bc755eddb83b9b74680fb67cf3956a
#
_entry.id   36bc755eddb83b9b74680fb67cf3956a
#
_cell.length_a   1.000
_cell.length_b   1.000
_cell.length_c   1.000
_cell.angle_alpha   90.00
_cell.angle_beta   90.00
_cell.angle_gamma   90.00
#
_symmetry.space_group_name_H-M   'P 1'
#
loop_
_entity.id
_entity.type
_entity.pdbx_description
1 polymer ?
#
loop_
_entity_poly.entity_id
_entity_poly.type
_entity_poly.pdbx_seq_one_letter_code
_entity_poly.pdbx_strand_id
1 'polypeptide(L)'
;TPDWAADTLPCIPSAYSGASPVLKLTRGKDGKTTPAELWFHRRLRVHHGNAVRIGDHVYGSSGDFGPSFVAAADVKTGQILWQDRSFSKANFILADGRLIILDEDGNLALATAGPSGLKVISKAAVLEKTAWTAPTLVGTKLFIRDRRSIMALDLG
;
A
#
# COMPACT_ATOMS: atom_id res chain seq x y z
N THR A 1 2.89 7.80 2.88
CA THR A 1 2.55 8.64 1.71
C THR A 1 1.04 8.66 1.60
N PRO A 2 0.41 9.84 1.51
CA PRO A 2 -1.02 9.92 1.21
C PRO A 2 -1.31 9.31 -0.15
N ASP A 3 -2.35 8.51 -0.23
CA ASP A 3 -2.85 8.01 -1.50
C ASP A 3 -3.97 8.93 -1.97
N TRP A 4 -3.76 9.54 -3.13
CA TRP A 4 -4.67 10.52 -3.71
C TRP A 4 -5.42 9.90 -4.88
N ALA A 5 -6.71 9.77 -4.75
CA ALA A 5 -7.56 9.43 -5.88
C ALA A 5 -8.27 10.66 -6.44
N ALA A 6 -8.74 10.57 -7.67
CA ALA A 6 -9.41 11.65 -8.41
C ALA A 6 -10.70 12.17 -7.73
N ASP A 7 -11.22 11.41 -6.79
CA ASP A 7 -12.29 11.85 -5.91
C ASP A 7 -11.71 12.41 -4.60
N THR A 8 -12.46 13.17 -3.90
CA THR A 8 -12.10 13.97 -2.73
C THR A 8 -11.86 13.15 -1.46
N LEU A 9 -11.35 11.90 -1.56
CA LEU A 9 -11.17 10.96 -0.45
C LEU A 9 -9.71 10.49 -0.31
N PRO A 10 -8.77 11.34 0.16
CA PRO A 10 -7.42 10.89 0.45
C PRO A 10 -7.37 9.97 1.68
N CYS A 11 -6.65 8.84 1.55
CA CYS A 11 -6.27 7.98 2.66
C CYS A 11 -4.88 8.39 3.16
N ILE A 12 -4.73 8.60 4.47
CA ILE A 12 -3.48 9.03 5.11
C ILE A 12 -3.05 7.95 6.12
N PRO A 13 -2.38 6.88 5.65
CA PRO A 13 -1.97 5.81 6.53
C PRO A 13 -0.83 6.24 7.46
N SER A 14 -0.85 5.75 8.70
CA SER A 14 0.16 5.98 9.71
C SER A 14 0.36 4.74 10.58
N ALA A 15 1.49 4.69 11.31
CA ALA A 15 1.89 3.58 12.16
C ALA A 15 1.91 3.96 13.65
N TYR A 16 2.41 3.04 14.47
CA TYR A 16 2.55 3.15 15.94
C TYR A 16 1.22 3.45 16.63
N SER A 17 1.16 4.50 17.43
CA SER A 17 -0.07 4.97 18.07
C SER A 17 -1.03 5.68 17.10
N GLY A 18 -0.59 5.92 15.86
CA GLY A 18 -1.41 6.48 14.80
C GLY A 18 -2.43 5.48 14.25
N ALA A 19 -3.07 5.86 13.18
CA ALA A 19 -4.05 5.05 12.46
C ALA A 19 -4.18 5.58 11.04
N SER A 20 -5.08 5.00 10.26
CA SER A 20 -5.30 5.40 8.88
C SER A 20 -6.66 6.10 8.76
N PRO A 21 -6.70 7.46 8.84
CA PRO A 21 -7.90 8.20 8.49
C PRO A 21 -8.09 8.26 6.97
N VAL A 22 -9.34 8.31 6.56
CA VAL A 22 -9.74 8.84 5.26
C VAL A 22 -10.45 10.17 5.48
N LEU A 23 -10.04 11.16 4.75
CA LEU A 23 -10.65 12.47 4.79
C LEU A 23 -11.58 12.63 3.59
N LYS A 24 -12.68 13.37 3.79
CA LYS A 24 -13.49 13.91 2.71
C LYS A 24 -13.11 15.36 2.51
N LEU A 25 -12.65 15.71 1.32
CA LEU A 25 -12.35 17.08 0.96
C LEU A 25 -13.55 17.71 0.26
N THR A 26 -14.02 18.84 0.76
CA THR A 26 -15.14 19.59 0.14
C THR A 26 -14.65 20.97 -0.29
N ARG A 27 -14.84 21.33 -1.55
CA ARG A 27 -14.52 22.66 -2.04
C ARG A 27 -15.73 23.59 -1.92
N GLY A 28 -15.57 24.65 -1.15
CA GLY A 28 -16.56 25.67 -0.97
C GLY A 28 -16.69 26.61 -2.20
N LYS A 29 -17.77 27.38 -2.24
CA LYS A 29 -17.99 28.41 -3.29
C LYS A 29 -16.94 29.52 -3.25
N ASP A 30 -16.31 29.74 -2.11
CA ASP A 30 -15.19 30.66 -1.88
C ASP A 30 -13.84 30.12 -2.39
N GLY A 31 -13.82 28.94 -2.97
CA GLY A 31 -12.62 28.27 -3.48
C GLY A 31 -11.76 27.58 -2.42
N LYS A 32 -12.14 27.65 -1.13
CA LYS A 32 -11.42 26.96 -0.05
C LYS A 32 -11.79 25.50 0.00
N THR A 33 -10.82 24.67 0.35
CA THR A 33 -11.02 23.23 0.56
C THR A 33 -11.08 22.95 2.06
N THR A 34 -12.14 22.33 2.52
CA THR A 34 -12.35 21.94 3.93
C THR A 34 -12.24 20.43 4.05
N PRO A 35 -11.32 19.89 4.88
CA PRO A 35 -11.25 18.48 5.20
C PRO A 35 -12.26 18.12 6.30
N ALA A 36 -12.86 16.94 6.17
CA ALA A 36 -13.64 16.30 7.22
C ALA A 36 -13.20 14.83 7.33
N GLU A 37 -13.00 14.33 8.56
CA GLU A 37 -12.73 12.91 8.76
C GLU A 37 -13.97 12.11 8.36
N LEU A 38 -13.80 11.17 7.43
CA LEU A 38 -14.86 10.28 7.01
C LEU A 38 -14.90 9.04 7.90
N TRP A 39 -13.72 8.46 8.16
CA TRP A 39 -13.53 7.37 9.11
C TRP A 39 -12.06 7.29 9.56
N PHE A 40 -11.83 6.57 10.64
CA PHE A 40 -10.53 6.37 11.26
C PHE A 40 -10.36 4.89 11.65
N HIS A 41 -9.33 4.23 11.11
CA HIS A 41 -9.14 2.81 11.33
C HIS A 41 -7.82 2.49 12.04
N ARG A 42 -7.89 1.94 13.26
CA ARG A 42 -6.71 1.59 14.08
C ARG A 42 -6.04 0.28 13.69
N ARG A 43 -6.69 -0.57 12.90
CA ARG A 43 -6.18 -1.90 12.49
C ARG A 43 -5.40 -1.87 11.19
N LEU A 44 -5.50 -0.82 10.38
CA LEU A 44 -4.67 -0.62 9.20
C LEU A 44 -3.55 0.38 9.55
N ARG A 45 -2.39 -0.14 9.94
CA ARG A 45 -1.22 0.63 10.37
C ARG A 45 -0.10 0.45 9.39
N VAL A 46 0.01 1.32 8.41
CA VAL A 46 1.09 1.28 7.43
C VAL A 46 2.33 1.92 8.04
N HIS A 47 3.38 1.12 8.25
CA HIS A 47 4.61 1.53 8.94
C HIS A 47 5.57 2.27 7.98
N HIS A 48 6.53 1.54 7.38
CA HIS A 48 7.46 2.12 6.41
C HIS A 48 6.99 1.96 4.96
N GLY A 49 5.86 1.31 4.74
CA GLY A 49 5.29 1.06 3.43
C GLY A 49 4.40 2.20 2.93
N ASN A 50 3.73 1.93 1.86
CA ASN A 50 2.71 2.77 1.28
C ASN A 50 1.38 1.99 1.18
N ALA A 51 0.32 2.71 0.86
CA ALA A 51 -0.94 2.13 0.41
C ALA A 51 -1.15 2.48 -1.06
N VAL A 52 -1.93 1.68 -1.76
CA VAL A 52 -2.38 1.95 -3.13
C VAL A 52 -3.88 1.80 -3.20
N ARG A 53 -4.51 2.61 -4.04
CA ARG A 53 -5.94 2.56 -4.26
C ARG A 53 -6.27 1.95 -5.62
N ILE A 54 -7.25 1.05 -5.65
CA ILE A 54 -7.82 0.49 -6.87
C ILE A 54 -9.34 0.61 -6.77
N GLY A 55 -9.93 1.52 -7.52
CA GLY A 55 -11.36 1.82 -7.44
C GLY A 55 -11.78 2.32 -6.06
N ASP A 56 -12.76 1.67 -5.46
CA ASP A 56 -13.30 2.02 -4.14
C ASP A 56 -12.55 1.33 -2.97
N HIS A 57 -11.39 0.71 -3.21
CA HIS A 57 -10.64 -0.04 -2.21
C HIS A 57 -9.21 0.45 -2.05
N VAL A 58 -8.73 0.49 -0.82
CA VAL A 58 -7.35 0.79 -0.45
C VAL A 58 -6.66 -0.49 0.00
N TYR A 59 -5.48 -0.74 -0.54
CA TYR A 59 -4.64 -1.89 -0.24
C TYR A 59 -3.37 -1.41 0.45
N GLY A 60 -3.04 -2.00 1.59
CA GLY A 60 -1.87 -1.61 2.36
C GLY A 60 -1.34 -2.76 3.20
N SER A 61 -0.06 -2.68 3.57
CA SER A 61 0.55 -3.61 4.52
C SER A 61 0.49 -3.02 5.91
N SER A 62 -0.19 -3.72 6.81
CA SER A 62 -0.31 -3.35 8.22
C SER A 62 0.67 -4.14 9.07
N GLY A 63 1.25 -3.50 10.06
CA GLY A 63 2.13 -4.12 11.05
C GLY A 63 3.21 -3.16 11.50
N ASP A 64 3.22 -2.84 12.79
CA ASP A 64 4.29 -2.08 13.45
C ASP A 64 5.07 -2.98 14.42
N PHE A 65 4.49 -3.36 15.56
CA PHE A 65 5.08 -4.24 16.57
C PHE A 65 4.43 -5.63 16.65
N GLY A 66 3.58 -5.99 15.71
CA GLY A 66 2.85 -7.25 15.70
C GLY A 66 2.95 -7.97 14.37
N PRO A 67 2.18 -9.03 14.20
CA PRO A 67 2.14 -9.76 12.95
C PRO A 67 1.71 -8.86 11.81
N SER A 68 2.48 -8.92 10.71
CA SER A 68 2.18 -8.18 9.48
C SER A 68 1.09 -8.87 8.67
N PHE A 69 0.35 -8.10 7.90
CA PHE A 69 -0.59 -8.60 6.92
C PHE A 69 -0.83 -7.54 5.83
N VAL A 70 -1.10 -7.99 4.62
CA VAL A 70 -1.68 -7.16 3.57
C VAL A 70 -3.20 -7.13 3.78
N ALA A 71 -3.83 -6.00 3.62
CA ALA A 71 -5.27 -5.86 3.78
C ALA A 71 -5.88 -5.00 2.67
N ALA A 72 -7.16 -5.25 2.40
CA ALA A 72 -8.01 -4.33 1.66
C ALA A 72 -9.03 -3.68 2.60
N ALA A 73 -9.25 -2.40 2.42
CA ALA A 73 -10.31 -1.65 3.09
C ALA A 73 -11.18 -0.93 2.06
N ASP A 74 -12.47 -0.89 2.30
CA ASP A 74 -13.39 -0.05 1.55
C ASP A 74 -13.13 1.42 1.90
N VAL A 75 -12.91 2.27 0.89
CA VAL A 75 -12.50 3.67 1.09
C VAL A 75 -13.61 4.54 1.67
N LYS A 76 -14.88 4.16 1.46
CA LYS A 76 -16.05 4.94 1.91
C LYS A 76 -16.44 4.61 3.34
N THR A 77 -16.28 3.34 3.74
CA THR A 77 -16.75 2.84 5.03
C THR A 77 -15.64 2.52 6.03
N GLY A 78 -14.41 2.31 5.55
CA GLY A 78 -13.29 1.84 6.34
C GLY A 78 -13.35 0.34 6.69
N GLN A 79 -14.34 -0.38 6.20
CA GLN A 79 -14.46 -1.81 6.48
C GLN A 79 -13.27 -2.56 5.90
N ILE A 80 -12.60 -3.36 6.73
CA ILE A 80 -11.59 -4.33 6.26
C ILE A 80 -12.31 -5.49 5.59
N LEU A 81 -12.04 -5.69 4.32
CA LEU A 81 -12.66 -6.73 3.50
C LEU A 81 -11.98 -8.08 3.69
N TRP A 82 -10.64 -8.06 3.74
CA TRP A 82 -9.82 -9.25 3.95
C TRP A 82 -8.44 -8.89 4.49
N GLN A 83 -7.73 -9.90 4.99
CA GLN A 83 -6.34 -9.83 5.43
C GLN A 83 -5.58 -11.05 4.92
N ASP A 84 -4.37 -10.84 4.39
CA ASP A 84 -3.46 -11.87 3.89
C ASP A 84 -2.12 -11.77 4.64
N ARG A 85 -1.65 -12.88 5.19
CA ARG A 85 -0.41 -12.97 5.99
C ARG A 85 0.77 -13.59 5.25
N SER A 86 0.69 -13.75 3.95
CA SER A 86 1.75 -14.34 3.13
C SER A 86 2.93 -13.40 2.89
N PHE A 87 2.82 -12.14 3.34
CA PHE A 87 3.86 -11.12 3.24
C PHE A 87 4.13 -10.52 4.63
N SER A 88 5.40 -10.19 4.89
CA SER A 88 5.79 -9.28 5.96
C SER A 88 5.42 -7.84 5.59
N LYS A 89 5.92 -6.83 6.31
CA LYS A 89 5.64 -5.42 5.96
C LYS A 89 6.09 -5.11 4.54
N ALA A 90 5.21 -4.56 3.72
CA ALA A 90 5.45 -4.44 2.29
C ALA A 90 5.17 -3.06 1.73
N ASN A 91 5.85 -2.77 0.62
CA ASN A 91 5.61 -1.65 -0.28
C ASN A 91 4.95 -2.16 -1.56
N PHE A 92 4.17 -1.29 -2.19
CA PHE A 92 3.39 -1.62 -3.38
C PHE A 92 3.64 -0.63 -4.52
N ILE A 93 3.66 -1.15 -5.75
CA ILE A 93 3.45 -0.36 -6.97
C ILE A 93 2.22 -0.92 -7.68
N LEU A 94 1.35 -0.05 -8.13
CA LEU A 94 0.27 -0.40 -9.05
C LEU A 94 0.71 -0.05 -10.47
N ALA A 95 0.82 -1.06 -11.33
CA ALA A 95 1.17 -0.92 -12.74
C ALA A 95 0.33 -1.90 -13.57
N ASP A 96 -0.29 -1.42 -14.64
CA ASP A 96 -1.12 -2.20 -15.57
C ASP A 96 -2.15 -3.10 -14.86
N GLY A 97 -2.83 -2.55 -13.84
CA GLY A 97 -3.84 -3.27 -13.05
C GLY A 97 -3.28 -4.38 -12.16
N ARG A 98 -1.97 -4.46 -11.98
CA ARG A 98 -1.27 -5.44 -11.14
C ARG A 98 -0.52 -4.75 -10.01
N LEU A 99 -0.38 -5.46 -8.89
CA LEU A 99 0.46 -5.04 -7.78
C LEU A 99 1.83 -5.69 -7.89
N ILE A 100 2.87 -4.88 -7.87
CA ILE A 100 4.23 -5.29 -7.56
C ILE A 100 4.40 -5.08 -6.07
N ILE A 101 4.71 -6.15 -5.34
CA ILE A 101 4.82 -6.16 -3.88
C ILE A 101 6.27 -6.49 -3.51
N LEU A 102 6.91 -5.63 -2.73
CA LEU A 102 8.22 -5.91 -2.12
C LEU A 102 8.06 -5.86 -0.61
N ASP A 103 8.26 -7.01 0.04
CA ASP A 103 8.19 -7.09 1.50
C ASP A 103 9.57 -6.85 2.16
N GLU A 104 9.57 -6.63 3.48
CA GLU A 104 10.79 -6.30 4.24
C GLU A 104 11.80 -7.44 4.29
N ASP A 105 11.37 -8.69 4.05
CA ASP A 105 12.24 -9.87 3.99
C ASP A 105 12.90 -10.04 2.61
N GLY A 106 12.60 -9.16 1.65
CA GLY A 106 13.18 -9.17 0.31
C GLY A 106 12.43 -10.04 -0.70
N ASN A 107 11.21 -10.45 -0.39
CA ASN A 107 10.36 -11.14 -1.35
C ASN A 107 9.71 -10.13 -2.29
N LEU A 108 9.91 -10.35 -3.58
CA LEU A 108 9.24 -9.62 -4.66
C LEU A 108 8.12 -10.50 -5.23
N ALA A 109 6.95 -9.92 -5.37
CA ALA A 109 5.80 -10.61 -5.96
C ALA A 109 5.07 -9.75 -6.97
N LEU A 110 4.47 -10.43 -7.96
CA LEU A 110 3.44 -9.89 -8.85
C LEU A 110 2.10 -10.48 -8.43
N ALA A 111 1.10 -9.63 -8.27
CA ALA A 111 -0.23 -10.06 -7.81
C ALA A 111 -1.34 -9.23 -8.48
N THR A 112 -2.56 -9.75 -8.42
CA THR A 112 -3.78 -8.99 -8.60
C THR A 112 -4.53 -8.90 -7.28
N ALA A 113 -5.20 -7.78 -7.03
CA ALA A 113 -6.00 -7.58 -5.84
C ALA A 113 -7.40 -7.09 -6.19
N GLY A 114 -8.37 -7.56 -5.43
CA GLY A 114 -9.76 -7.18 -5.57
C GLY A 114 -10.47 -7.21 -4.21
N PRO A 115 -11.76 -6.89 -4.15
CA PRO A 115 -12.53 -6.88 -2.91
C PRO A 115 -12.63 -8.28 -2.25
N SER A 116 -12.45 -9.35 -3.02
CA SER A 116 -12.53 -10.73 -2.53
C SER A 116 -11.19 -11.33 -2.10
N GLY A 117 -10.05 -10.67 -2.36
CA GLY A 117 -8.74 -11.20 -1.96
C GLY A 117 -7.57 -10.73 -2.81
N LEU A 118 -6.40 -11.24 -2.43
CA LEU A 118 -5.13 -11.11 -3.14
C LEU A 118 -4.83 -12.42 -3.87
N LYS A 119 -4.51 -12.33 -5.17
CA LYS A 119 -4.06 -13.48 -5.95
C LYS A 119 -2.61 -13.25 -6.39
N VAL A 120 -1.68 -13.94 -5.77
CA VAL A 120 -0.27 -13.95 -6.15
C VAL A 120 -0.11 -14.71 -7.47
N ILE A 121 0.52 -14.08 -8.47
CA ILE A 121 0.82 -14.63 -9.78
C ILE A 121 2.20 -15.29 -9.74
N SER A 122 3.18 -14.57 -9.18
CA SER A 122 4.55 -15.05 -8.98
C SER A 122 5.16 -14.41 -7.74
N LYS A 123 6.10 -15.11 -7.09
CA LYS A 123 6.84 -14.62 -5.93
C LYS A 123 8.23 -15.23 -5.91
N ALA A 124 9.24 -14.42 -5.61
CA ALA A 124 10.64 -14.85 -5.46
C ALA A 124 11.33 -14.06 -4.37
N ALA A 125 12.25 -14.69 -3.64
CA ALA A 125 13.20 -13.99 -2.77
C ALA A 125 14.31 -13.39 -3.65
N VAL A 126 14.42 -12.08 -3.69
CA VAL A 126 15.37 -11.36 -4.56
C VAL A 126 16.38 -10.50 -3.78
N LEU A 127 16.11 -10.21 -2.51
CA LEU A 127 16.97 -9.47 -1.60
C LEU A 127 17.18 -10.28 -0.32
N GLU A 128 18.29 -10.02 0.39
CA GLU A 128 18.69 -10.83 1.55
C GLU A 128 18.54 -10.09 2.89
N LYS A 129 18.44 -8.78 2.85
CA LYS A 129 18.39 -7.93 4.04
C LYS A 129 17.14 -7.07 4.03
N THR A 130 16.92 -6.37 5.14
CA THR A 130 15.75 -5.53 5.33
C THR A 130 15.51 -4.57 4.18
N ALA A 131 14.44 -4.79 3.42
CA ALA A 131 14.03 -4.02 2.25
C ALA A 131 12.90 -3.04 2.62
N TRP A 132 13.25 -1.91 3.21
CA TRP A 132 12.28 -0.89 3.64
C TRP A 132 12.08 0.25 2.65
N THR A 133 12.86 0.26 1.57
CA THR A 133 12.73 1.28 0.54
C THR A 133 11.66 0.88 -0.46
N ALA A 134 10.75 1.80 -0.75
CA ALA A 134 9.75 1.58 -1.79
C ALA A 134 10.44 1.31 -3.14
N PRO A 135 10.00 0.28 -3.89
CA PRO A 135 10.50 0.03 -5.22
C PRO A 135 10.15 1.17 -6.16
N THR A 136 10.91 1.31 -7.25
CA THR A 136 10.68 2.34 -8.28
C THR A 136 10.63 1.67 -9.64
N LEU A 137 9.54 1.91 -10.38
CA LEU A 137 9.35 1.41 -11.74
C LEU A 137 9.52 2.55 -12.75
N VAL A 138 10.39 2.37 -13.74
CA VAL A 138 10.62 3.31 -14.83
C VAL A 138 10.58 2.54 -16.15
N GLY A 139 9.52 2.72 -16.93
CA GLY A 139 9.24 1.85 -18.08
C GLY A 139 9.13 0.40 -17.63
N THR A 140 9.98 -0.47 -18.19
CA THR A 140 10.05 -1.89 -17.82
C THR A 140 11.08 -2.19 -16.73
N LYS A 141 11.84 -1.18 -16.26
CA LYS A 141 12.91 -1.39 -15.28
C LYS A 141 12.42 -1.13 -13.85
N LEU A 142 12.49 -2.17 -13.02
CA LEU A 142 12.17 -2.12 -11.60
C LEU A 142 13.45 -2.02 -10.79
N PHE A 143 13.58 -0.93 -10.03
CA PHE A 143 14.67 -0.70 -9.09
C PHE A 143 14.23 -1.02 -7.68
N ILE A 144 14.96 -1.91 -7.02
CA ILE A 144 14.72 -2.35 -5.64
C ILE A 144 16.03 -2.32 -4.85
N ARG A 145 15.94 -2.20 -3.54
CA ARG A 145 17.13 -2.24 -2.68
C ARG A 145 16.80 -2.78 -1.29
N ASP A 146 17.83 -3.34 -0.68
CA ASP A 146 17.91 -3.59 0.76
C ASP A 146 18.99 -2.70 1.43
N ARG A 147 19.46 -3.09 2.60
CA ARG A 147 20.53 -2.37 3.32
C ARG A 147 21.94 -2.56 2.74
N ARG A 148 22.14 -3.49 1.80
CA ARG A 148 23.43 -3.85 1.25
C ARG A 148 23.55 -3.63 -0.25
N SER A 149 22.46 -3.84 -0.98
CA SER A 149 22.47 -3.90 -2.44
C SER A 149 21.36 -3.06 -3.06
N ILE A 150 21.63 -2.63 -4.29
CA ILE A 150 20.64 -2.06 -5.21
C ILE A 150 20.59 -3.00 -6.41
N MET A 151 19.40 -3.34 -6.85
CA MET A 151 19.15 -4.22 -7.99
C MET A 151 18.23 -3.53 -8.99
N ALA A 152 18.54 -3.68 -10.28
CA ALA A 152 17.66 -3.32 -11.38
C ALA A 152 17.21 -4.61 -12.09
N LEU A 153 15.91 -4.80 -12.19
CA LEU A 153 15.29 -5.91 -12.91
C LEU A 153 14.63 -5.36 -14.17
N ASP A 154 14.80 -6.03 -15.29
CA ASP A 154 14.07 -5.74 -16.52
C ASP A 154 12.85 -6.68 -16.57
N LEU A 155 11.67 -6.10 -16.64
CA LEU A 155 10.41 -6.84 -16.64
C LEU A 155 9.89 -7.16 -18.04
N GLY A 156 10.64 -6.80 -19.10
CA GLY A 156 10.31 -7.08 -20.50
C GLY A 156 9.76 -5.92 -21.28
#